data_66adf865b84ae85b8c81930d297474c9
#
_entry.id   66adf865b84ae85b8c81930d297474c9
#
_cell.length_a   1.000
_cell.length_b   1.000
_cell.length_c   1.000
_cell.angle_alpha   90.00
_cell.angle_beta   90.00
_cell.angle_gamma   90.00
#
_symmetry.space_group_name_H-M   'P 1'
#
loop_
_entity.id
_entity.type
_entity.pdbx_description
1 polymer ?
#
loop_
_entity_poly.entity_id
_entity_poly.type
_entity_poly.pdbx_seq_one_letter_code
_entity_poly.pdbx_strand_id
1 'polypeptide(L)'
;GLSYETALDSHHWRIITSAFSHISILHLVFNMSALWSLGIIEKLGDIGLGVEYYLHYSLLLVVLSALLVLGIYHVLIQKFKLDYFRRVTAVGYSCVVFGWMTILSAKQPSSKLELFGFLSLPISFAPFESLIFTSIIVPQASFIGHSSGIIVGYSIAWGLIHGMNNYWAVSMLGWIVLVFVYSLKKSSTYDFNFLVIESVTDPSLPSVRF
;
A
#
# COMPACT_ATOMS: atom_id res chain seq x y z
N GLY A 1 1.20 -7.08 11.30
CA GLY A 1 1.84 -6.60 10.08
C GLY A 1 1.79 -7.61 8.95
N LEU A 2 2.23 -7.20 7.78
CA LEU A 2 2.32 -8.00 6.56
C LEU A 2 3.75 -8.54 6.41
N SER A 3 3.92 -9.85 6.25
CA SER A 3 5.18 -10.49 5.88
C SER A 3 4.95 -11.48 4.74
N TYR A 4 6.03 -11.91 4.07
CA TYR A 4 5.94 -12.93 3.03
C TYR A 4 5.35 -14.23 3.57
N GLU A 5 5.76 -14.65 4.77
CA GLU A 5 5.26 -15.85 5.44
C GLU A 5 3.75 -15.76 5.71
N THR A 6 3.29 -14.64 6.31
CA THR A 6 1.85 -14.47 6.58
C THR A 6 1.00 -14.37 5.32
N ALA A 7 1.56 -13.93 4.20
CA ALA A 7 0.87 -13.92 2.92
C ALA A 7 0.71 -15.34 2.35
N LEU A 8 1.71 -16.23 2.52
CA LEU A 8 1.62 -17.63 2.16
C LEU A 8 0.58 -18.38 3.02
N ASP A 9 0.48 -18.04 4.29
CA ASP A 9 -0.47 -18.63 5.24
C ASP A 9 -1.91 -18.12 5.07
N SER A 10 -2.23 -17.56 3.91
CA SER A 10 -3.57 -17.06 3.56
C SER A 10 -4.07 -15.87 4.41
N HIS A 11 -3.19 -15.19 5.15
CA HIS A 11 -3.55 -13.98 5.88
C HIS A 11 -3.56 -12.73 4.99
N HIS A 12 -4.15 -12.82 3.79
CA HIS A 12 -4.15 -11.75 2.78
C HIS A 12 -4.84 -10.46 3.24
N TRP A 13 -5.75 -10.54 4.23
CA TRP A 13 -6.37 -9.37 4.85
C TRP A 13 -5.34 -8.42 5.46
N ARG A 14 -4.12 -8.92 5.78
CA ARG A 14 -3.02 -8.10 6.28
C ARG A 14 -2.47 -7.11 5.24
N ILE A 15 -2.74 -7.32 3.96
CA ILE A 15 -2.42 -6.36 2.88
C ILE A 15 -3.05 -4.99 3.20
N ILE A 16 -4.29 -5.00 3.68
CA ILE A 16 -5.01 -3.77 4.03
C ILE A 16 -4.70 -3.34 5.46
N THR A 17 -4.86 -4.24 6.43
CA THR A 17 -4.78 -3.85 7.85
C THR A 17 -3.38 -3.49 8.32
N SER A 18 -2.32 -3.98 7.65
CA SER A 18 -0.95 -3.59 7.97
C SER A 18 -0.68 -2.11 7.70
N ALA A 19 -1.34 -1.51 6.71
CA ALA A 19 -1.21 -0.09 6.42
C ALA A 19 -1.70 0.79 7.57
N PHE A 20 -2.67 0.32 8.35
CA PHE A 20 -3.23 1.05 9.50
C PHE A 20 -2.56 0.68 10.84
N SER A 21 -1.57 -0.22 10.82
CA SER A 21 -0.80 -0.61 12.00
C SER A 21 0.50 0.19 12.08
N HIS A 22 0.91 0.58 13.28
CA HIS A 22 2.15 1.34 13.48
C HIS A 22 2.98 0.70 14.61
N ILE A 23 4.31 0.70 14.43
CA ILE A 23 5.25 0.11 15.42
C ILE A 23 5.46 0.98 16.65
N SER A 24 5.22 2.30 16.53
CA SER A 24 5.37 3.26 17.62
C SER A 24 4.47 4.47 17.41
N ILE A 25 4.22 5.20 18.49
CA ILE A 25 3.47 6.48 18.43
C ILE A 25 4.20 7.49 17.54
N LEU A 26 5.52 7.54 17.58
CA LEU A 26 6.31 8.44 16.76
C LEU A 26 6.13 8.12 15.26
N HIS A 27 6.14 6.83 14.90
CA HIS A 27 5.87 6.38 13.53
C HIS A 27 4.47 6.79 13.06
N LEU A 28 3.47 6.69 13.94
CA LEU A 28 2.11 7.17 13.64
C LEU A 28 2.09 8.69 13.44
N VAL A 29 2.72 9.46 14.32
CA VAL A 29 2.77 10.93 14.23
C VAL A 29 3.44 11.37 12.94
N PHE A 30 4.56 10.76 12.55
CA PHE A 30 5.22 11.07 11.28
C PHE A 30 4.31 10.80 10.07
N ASN A 31 3.64 9.65 10.03
CA ASN A 31 2.70 9.34 8.96
C ASN A 31 1.54 10.33 8.90
N MET A 32 0.96 10.68 10.05
CA MET A 32 -0.18 11.61 10.12
C MET A 32 0.23 13.05 9.74
N SER A 33 1.39 13.50 10.18
CA SER A 33 1.92 14.82 9.82
C SER A 33 2.19 14.93 8.33
N ALA A 34 2.82 13.91 7.74
CA ALA A 34 3.06 13.86 6.31
C ALA A 34 1.75 13.81 5.51
N LEU A 35 0.79 12.99 5.93
CA LEU A 35 -0.53 12.92 5.30
C LEU A 35 -1.28 14.25 5.40
N TRP A 36 -1.20 14.93 6.54
CA TRP A 36 -1.78 16.25 6.71
C TRP A 36 -1.17 17.28 5.74
N SER A 37 0.16 17.27 5.59
CA SER A 37 0.85 18.12 4.64
C SER A 37 0.47 17.84 3.19
N LEU A 38 0.10 16.59 2.88
CA LEU A 38 -0.38 16.16 1.56
C LEU A 38 -1.90 16.32 1.38
N GLY A 39 -2.63 16.75 2.41
CA GLY A 39 -4.09 16.93 2.38
C GLY A 39 -4.59 17.94 1.33
N ILE A 40 -3.70 18.74 0.76
CA ILE A 40 -3.99 19.61 -0.37
C ILE A 40 -4.46 18.83 -1.61
N ILE A 41 -4.09 17.56 -1.72
CA ILE A 41 -4.47 16.69 -2.85
C ILE A 41 -5.97 16.40 -2.86
N GLU A 42 -6.58 16.31 -1.68
CA GLU A 42 -8.02 16.14 -1.52
C GLU A 42 -8.76 17.45 -1.82
N LYS A 43 -8.15 18.59 -1.47
CA LYS A 43 -8.78 19.88 -1.60
C LYS A 43 -8.85 20.31 -3.07
N LEU A 44 -10.02 20.72 -3.43
CA LEU A 44 -10.45 21.18 -4.73
C LEU A 44 -9.62 22.31 -5.33
N GLY A 45 -9.54 22.33 -6.62
CA GLY A 45 -8.89 23.27 -7.49
C GLY A 45 -8.28 22.52 -8.65
N ASP A 46 -7.38 23.13 -9.38
CA ASP A 46 -6.72 22.52 -10.54
C ASP A 46 -5.88 21.28 -10.21
N ILE A 47 -5.74 20.96 -8.91
CA ILE A 47 -4.99 19.82 -8.41
C ILE A 47 -5.89 18.82 -7.69
N GLY A 48 -6.97 19.29 -7.07
CA GLY A 48 -7.84 18.48 -6.24
C GLY A 48 -8.56 17.43 -7.07
N LEU A 49 -8.36 16.16 -6.72
CA LEU A 49 -9.03 15.04 -7.36
C LEU A 49 -10.44 14.82 -6.82
N GLY A 50 -10.80 15.50 -5.72
CA GLY A 50 -12.00 15.20 -4.95
C GLY A 50 -11.82 14.00 -4.02
N VAL A 51 -12.68 13.93 -3.01
CA VAL A 51 -12.60 12.91 -1.96
C VAL A 51 -12.69 11.48 -2.51
N GLU A 52 -13.56 11.27 -3.50
CA GLU A 52 -13.78 9.96 -4.11
C GLU A 52 -12.52 9.40 -4.77
N TYR A 53 -11.86 10.20 -5.60
CA TYR A 53 -10.60 9.82 -6.25
C TYR A 53 -9.46 9.68 -5.25
N TYR A 54 -9.40 10.56 -4.23
CA TYR A 54 -8.42 10.47 -3.17
C TYR A 54 -8.52 9.14 -2.42
N LEU A 55 -9.71 8.75 -2.00
CA LEU A 55 -9.94 7.46 -1.31
C LEU A 55 -9.62 6.28 -2.23
N HIS A 56 -10.06 6.35 -3.48
CA HIS A 56 -9.80 5.29 -4.46
C HIS A 56 -8.31 5.08 -4.71
N TYR A 57 -7.56 6.15 -5.01
CA TYR A 57 -6.13 6.03 -5.24
C TYR A 57 -5.36 5.68 -3.96
N SER A 58 -5.81 6.13 -2.79
CA SER A 58 -5.23 5.70 -1.52
C SER A 58 -5.37 4.20 -1.32
N LEU A 59 -6.53 3.62 -1.64
CA LEU A 59 -6.73 2.18 -1.57
C LEU A 59 -5.88 1.42 -2.60
N LEU A 60 -5.76 1.93 -3.83
CA LEU A 60 -4.85 1.37 -4.84
C LEU A 60 -3.40 1.40 -4.36
N LEU A 61 -2.95 2.52 -3.78
CA LEU A 61 -1.62 2.63 -3.22
C LEU A 61 -1.38 1.62 -2.10
N VAL A 62 -2.36 1.40 -1.20
CA VAL A 62 -2.27 0.36 -0.16
C VAL A 62 -2.07 -1.02 -0.78
N VAL A 63 -2.95 -1.41 -1.70
CA VAL A 63 -2.95 -2.77 -2.24
C VAL A 63 -1.76 -3.01 -3.16
N LEU A 64 -1.53 -2.13 -4.13
CA LEU A 64 -0.48 -2.33 -5.14
C LEU A 64 0.93 -2.21 -4.54
N SER A 65 1.14 -1.28 -3.59
CA SER A 65 2.45 -1.20 -2.91
C SER A 65 2.72 -2.45 -2.09
N ALA A 66 1.72 -2.98 -1.38
CA ALA A 66 1.87 -4.22 -0.60
C ALA A 66 2.14 -5.42 -1.50
N LEU A 67 1.43 -5.56 -2.64
CA LEU A 67 1.68 -6.61 -3.62
C LEU A 67 3.08 -6.50 -4.23
N LEU A 68 3.54 -5.28 -4.53
CA LEU A 68 4.88 -5.05 -5.05
C LEU A 68 5.95 -5.42 -4.03
N VAL A 69 5.77 -5.07 -2.74
CA VAL A 69 6.66 -5.50 -1.65
C VAL A 69 6.74 -7.01 -1.57
N LEU A 70 5.60 -7.70 -1.60
CA LEU A 70 5.56 -9.18 -1.57
C LEU A 70 6.23 -9.78 -2.81
N GLY A 71 6.03 -9.19 -3.99
CA GLY A 71 6.69 -9.60 -5.22
C GLY A 71 8.21 -9.44 -5.16
N ILE A 72 8.70 -8.31 -4.64
CA ILE A 72 10.13 -8.08 -4.42
C ILE A 72 10.69 -9.10 -3.42
N TYR A 73 10.01 -9.32 -2.29
CA TYR A 73 10.44 -10.33 -1.31
C TYR A 73 10.45 -11.73 -1.91
N HIS A 74 9.45 -12.08 -2.72
CA HIS A 74 9.44 -13.36 -3.44
C HIS A 74 10.71 -13.54 -4.29
N VAL A 75 11.06 -12.54 -5.09
CA VAL A 75 12.27 -12.57 -5.93
C VAL A 75 13.54 -12.68 -5.09
N LEU A 76 13.65 -11.88 -4.01
CA LEU A 76 14.81 -11.90 -3.12
C LEU A 76 14.99 -13.26 -2.43
N ILE A 77 13.91 -13.90 -2.01
CA ILE A 77 13.93 -15.20 -1.36
C ILE A 77 14.21 -16.32 -2.37
N GLN A 78 13.47 -16.35 -3.48
CA GLN A 78 13.54 -17.48 -4.42
C GLN A 78 14.81 -17.43 -5.27
N LYS A 79 15.13 -16.25 -5.82
CA LYS A 79 16.24 -16.09 -6.76
C LYS A 79 17.57 -15.82 -6.05
N PHE A 80 17.57 -14.94 -5.04
CA PHE A 80 18.79 -14.53 -4.35
C PHE A 80 19.05 -15.29 -3.03
N LYS A 81 18.12 -16.17 -2.63
CA LYS A 81 18.23 -17.01 -1.42
C LYS A 81 18.36 -16.20 -0.12
N LEU A 82 17.80 -15.00 -0.08
CA LEU A 82 17.83 -14.12 1.07
C LEU A 82 16.65 -14.42 2.00
N ASP A 83 16.73 -15.53 2.76
CA ASP A 83 15.66 -16.01 3.64
C ASP A 83 15.27 -15.01 4.74
N TYR A 84 16.12 -14.04 5.05
CA TYR A 84 15.81 -12.93 5.96
C TYR A 84 14.47 -12.27 5.63
N PHE A 85 14.15 -12.06 4.35
CA PHE A 85 12.94 -11.39 3.89
C PHE A 85 11.64 -12.17 4.11
N ARG A 86 11.71 -13.45 4.50
CA ARG A 86 10.50 -14.23 4.84
C ARG A 86 9.73 -13.63 6.01
N ARG A 87 10.46 -13.17 7.03
CA ARG A 87 9.93 -12.71 8.32
C ARG A 87 9.93 -11.19 8.48
N VAL A 88 10.52 -10.46 7.52
CA VAL A 88 10.46 -9.00 7.55
C VAL A 88 9.00 -8.57 7.49
N THR A 89 8.60 -7.83 8.51
CA THR A 89 7.21 -7.39 8.67
C THR A 89 7.07 -5.94 8.27
N ALA A 90 6.19 -5.67 7.31
CA ALA A 90 5.80 -4.33 6.89
C ALA A 90 4.55 -3.87 7.64
N VAL A 91 4.59 -2.65 8.15
CA VAL A 91 3.47 -1.95 8.79
C VAL A 91 3.56 -0.46 8.55
N GLY A 92 2.42 0.22 8.56
CA GLY A 92 2.32 1.67 8.46
C GLY A 92 1.80 2.17 7.12
N TYR A 93 1.24 3.37 7.16
CA TYR A 93 0.64 4.05 6.01
C TYR A 93 1.68 4.73 5.11
N SER A 94 2.96 4.61 5.44
CA SER A 94 4.05 5.33 4.79
C SER A 94 4.18 5.04 3.29
N CYS A 95 3.92 3.81 2.83
CA CYS A 95 3.91 3.52 1.39
C CYS A 95 2.89 4.39 0.64
N VAL A 96 1.73 4.63 1.24
CA VAL A 96 0.68 5.49 0.67
C VAL A 96 1.11 6.95 0.69
N VAL A 97 1.72 7.41 1.79
CA VAL A 97 2.28 8.76 1.91
C VAL A 97 3.32 9.02 0.83
N PHE A 98 4.26 8.09 0.64
CA PHE A 98 5.26 8.17 -0.42
C PHE A 98 4.64 8.14 -1.82
N GLY A 99 3.61 7.32 -2.03
CA GLY A 99 2.85 7.29 -3.28
C GLY A 99 2.17 8.62 -3.58
N TRP A 100 1.49 9.22 -2.63
CA TRP A 100 0.86 10.52 -2.79
C TRP A 100 1.86 11.65 -3.00
N MET A 101 2.96 11.65 -2.25
CA MET A 101 4.06 12.60 -2.45
C MET A 101 4.60 12.51 -3.89
N THR A 102 4.70 11.29 -4.42
CA THR A 102 5.15 11.05 -5.80
C THR A 102 4.14 11.53 -6.83
N ILE A 103 2.86 11.26 -6.64
CA ILE A 103 1.80 11.74 -7.53
C ILE A 103 1.82 13.28 -7.57
N LEU A 104 1.90 13.90 -6.41
CA LEU A 104 1.96 15.37 -6.31
C LEU A 104 3.23 15.92 -6.97
N SER A 105 4.38 15.30 -6.76
CA SER A 105 5.65 15.72 -7.38
C SER A 105 5.61 15.65 -8.91
N ALA A 106 4.97 14.62 -9.45
CA ALA A 106 4.85 14.46 -10.89
C ALA A 106 3.81 15.42 -11.52
N LYS A 107 2.74 15.73 -10.79
CA LYS A 107 1.67 16.62 -11.27
C LYS A 107 1.97 18.10 -11.08
N GLN A 108 2.75 18.45 -10.06
CA GLN A 108 3.09 19.83 -9.71
C GLN A 108 4.57 20.01 -9.35
N PRO A 109 5.48 19.80 -10.30
CA PRO A 109 6.92 19.83 -10.03
C PRO A 109 7.45 21.18 -9.52
N SER A 110 6.74 22.27 -9.77
CA SER A 110 7.13 23.62 -9.35
C SER A 110 6.68 24.00 -7.93
N SER A 111 5.87 23.16 -7.29
CA SER A 111 5.39 23.41 -5.94
C SER A 111 6.46 23.09 -4.89
N LYS A 112 6.25 23.60 -3.67
CA LYS A 112 7.06 23.27 -2.51
C LYS A 112 6.21 22.46 -1.52
N LEU A 113 6.82 21.45 -0.93
CA LEU A 113 6.21 20.67 0.15
C LEU A 113 6.77 21.18 1.48
N GLU A 114 5.89 21.61 2.36
CA GLU A 114 6.25 21.97 3.73
C GLU A 114 6.06 20.76 4.65
N LEU A 115 7.18 20.18 5.06
CA LEU A 115 7.17 19.09 6.02
C LEU A 115 7.35 19.65 7.43
N PHE A 116 6.49 19.21 8.36
CA PHE A 116 6.53 19.58 9.78
C PHE A 116 6.43 21.11 10.04
N GLY A 117 5.98 21.91 9.06
CA GLY A 117 5.84 23.35 9.20
C GLY A 117 7.15 24.17 9.18
N PHE A 118 8.30 23.53 9.03
CA PHE A 118 9.61 24.24 9.00
C PHE A 118 10.56 23.79 7.90
N LEU A 119 10.30 22.65 7.26
CA LEU A 119 11.15 22.14 6.18
C LEU A 119 10.43 22.29 4.83
N SER A 120 10.91 23.21 4.00
CA SER A 120 10.38 23.46 2.66
C SER A 120 11.27 22.79 1.62
N LEU A 121 10.76 21.75 0.97
CA LEU A 121 11.47 21.01 -0.07
C LEU A 121 10.85 21.25 -1.46
N PRO A 122 11.67 21.31 -2.54
CA PRO A 122 11.14 21.24 -3.90
C PRO A 122 10.38 19.94 -4.08
N ILE A 123 9.11 20.03 -4.43
CA ILE A 123 8.24 18.85 -4.44
C ILE A 123 8.68 17.80 -5.47
N SER A 124 9.35 18.22 -6.55
CA SER A 124 9.82 17.33 -7.62
C SER A 124 10.78 16.24 -7.13
N PHE A 125 11.59 16.52 -6.11
CA PHE A 125 12.54 15.57 -5.53
C PHE A 125 12.11 15.04 -4.18
N ALA A 126 11.03 15.57 -3.60
CA ALA A 126 10.57 15.24 -2.26
C ALA A 126 10.44 13.72 -1.97
N PRO A 127 9.93 12.88 -2.89
CA PRO A 127 9.86 11.42 -2.63
C PRO A 127 11.23 10.80 -2.39
N PHE A 128 12.23 11.17 -3.16
CA PHE A 128 13.57 10.60 -3.06
C PHE A 128 14.35 11.16 -1.86
N GLU A 129 14.25 12.45 -1.62
CA GLU A 129 14.84 13.09 -0.44
C GLU A 129 14.25 12.52 0.84
N SER A 130 12.92 12.37 0.89
CA SER A 130 12.23 11.74 2.01
C SER A 130 12.61 10.27 2.19
N LEU A 131 12.81 9.54 1.09
CA LEU A 131 13.25 8.14 1.13
C LEU A 131 14.64 8.03 1.77
N ILE A 132 15.59 8.86 1.35
CA ILE A 132 16.93 8.89 1.90
C ILE A 132 16.88 9.31 3.37
N PHE A 133 16.17 10.41 3.67
CA PHE A 133 16.06 10.96 5.02
C PHE A 133 15.46 9.91 5.98
N THR A 134 14.33 9.30 5.62
CA THR A 134 13.69 8.29 6.48
C THR A 134 14.56 7.05 6.66
N SER A 135 15.31 6.64 5.64
CA SER A 135 16.22 5.49 5.73
C SER A 135 17.39 5.74 6.69
N ILE A 136 17.81 7.00 6.84
CA ILE A 136 18.89 7.38 7.77
C ILE A 136 18.36 7.58 9.19
N ILE A 137 17.25 8.31 9.33
CA ILE A 137 16.73 8.73 10.65
C ILE A 137 15.94 7.63 11.33
N VAL A 138 15.25 6.78 10.55
CA VAL A 138 14.41 5.70 11.06
C VAL A 138 14.92 4.36 10.53
N PRO A 139 15.93 3.74 11.18
CA PRO A 139 16.56 2.49 10.68
C PRO A 139 15.57 1.32 10.51
N GLN A 140 14.42 1.39 11.17
CA GLN A 140 13.36 0.38 11.08
C GLN A 140 12.39 0.65 9.92
N ALA A 141 12.53 1.78 9.22
CA ALA A 141 11.70 2.11 8.08
C ALA A 141 12.01 1.18 6.90
N SER A 142 10.97 0.66 6.27
CA SER A 142 11.13 -0.24 5.13
C SER A 142 11.49 0.52 3.87
N PHE A 143 12.77 0.51 3.49
CA PHE A 143 13.21 1.09 2.21
C PHE A 143 12.44 0.50 1.02
N ILE A 144 12.25 -0.83 1.01
CA ILE A 144 11.49 -1.53 -0.06
C ILE A 144 10.03 -1.08 -0.05
N GLY A 145 9.42 -0.92 1.13
CA GLY A 145 8.05 -0.43 1.25
C GLY A 145 7.88 0.98 0.68
N HIS A 146 8.73 1.92 1.09
CA HIS A 146 8.69 3.30 0.61
C HIS A 146 8.96 3.39 -0.90
N SER A 147 9.97 2.67 -1.38
CA SER A 147 10.27 2.58 -2.83
C SER A 147 9.10 2.00 -3.62
N SER A 148 8.40 1.01 -3.08
CA SER A 148 7.20 0.44 -3.70
C SER A 148 6.09 1.49 -3.81
N GLY A 149 5.89 2.30 -2.78
CA GLY A 149 4.97 3.44 -2.82
C GLY A 149 5.32 4.45 -3.91
N ILE A 150 6.61 4.79 -4.05
CA ILE A 150 7.10 5.70 -5.10
C ILE A 150 6.82 5.11 -6.49
N ILE A 151 7.15 3.85 -6.73
CA ILE A 151 6.93 3.18 -8.04
C ILE A 151 5.46 3.18 -8.42
N VAL A 152 4.58 2.79 -7.51
CA VAL A 152 3.13 2.79 -7.74
C VAL A 152 2.63 4.22 -7.93
N GLY A 153 3.12 5.19 -7.16
CA GLY A 153 2.78 6.60 -7.30
C GLY A 153 3.11 7.15 -8.69
N TYR A 154 4.29 6.87 -9.24
CA TYR A 154 4.64 7.25 -10.61
C TYR A 154 3.77 6.52 -11.64
N SER A 155 3.47 5.24 -11.43
CA SER A 155 2.61 4.48 -12.33
C SER A 155 1.20 5.10 -12.45
N ILE A 156 0.67 5.61 -11.34
CA ILE A 156 -0.60 6.36 -11.32
C ILE A 156 -0.42 7.72 -12.00
N ALA A 157 0.63 8.47 -11.65
CA ALA A 157 0.85 9.82 -12.15
C ALA A 157 1.05 9.87 -13.67
N TRP A 158 1.70 8.86 -14.24
CA TRP A 158 1.93 8.73 -15.69
C TRP A 158 0.77 8.07 -16.44
N GLY A 159 -0.30 7.70 -15.73
CA GLY A 159 -1.50 7.10 -16.34
C GLY A 159 -1.31 5.65 -16.78
N LEU A 160 -0.28 4.95 -16.30
CA LEU A 160 -0.11 3.52 -16.52
C LEU A 160 -1.21 2.73 -15.79
N ILE A 161 -1.62 3.23 -14.64
CA ILE A 161 -2.81 2.80 -13.93
C ILE A 161 -3.89 3.82 -14.29
N HIS A 162 -4.68 3.52 -15.32
CA HIS A 162 -5.69 4.42 -15.83
C HIS A 162 -6.75 4.69 -14.77
N GLY A 163 -7.12 5.99 -14.66
CA GLY A 163 -8.20 6.43 -13.80
C GLY A 163 -9.49 5.71 -14.20
N MET A 164 -10.01 4.98 -13.26
CA MET A 164 -11.26 4.30 -13.45
C MET A 164 -12.39 5.32 -13.34
N ASN A 165 -13.37 5.19 -14.22
CA ASN A 165 -14.64 5.88 -13.98
C ASN A 165 -15.25 5.34 -12.66
N ASN A 166 -16.23 6.03 -12.12
CA ASN A 166 -16.87 5.66 -10.85
C ASN A 166 -17.33 4.21 -10.79
N TYR A 167 -17.77 3.64 -11.90
CA TYR A 167 -18.17 2.23 -11.99
C TYR A 167 -17.00 1.28 -11.67
N TRP A 168 -15.84 1.49 -12.27
CA TRP A 168 -14.66 0.67 -12.03
C TRP A 168 -14.11 0.85 -10.61
N ALA A 169 -14.17 2.09 -10.08
CA ALA A 169 -13.75 2.38 -8.72
C ALA A 169 -14.61 1.63 -7.70
N VAL A 170 -15.94 1.67 -7.85
CA VAL A 170 -16.88 0.94 -6.99
C VAL A 170 -16.72 -0.57 -7.14
N SER A 171 -16.58 -1.05 -8.38
CA SER A 171 -16.37 -2.47 -8.65
C SER A 171 -15.09 -2.99 -8.00
N MET A 172 -13.97 -2.26 -8.13
CA MET A 172 -12.70 -2.63 -7.52
C MET A 172 -12.79 -2.64 -5.99
N LEU A 173 -13.43 -1.62 -5.40
CA LEU A 173 -13.68 -1.59 -3.96
C LEU A 173 -14.49 -2.82 -3.54
N GLY A 174 -15.54 -3.17 -4.29
CA GLY A 174 -16.33 -4.36 -4.06
C GLY A 174 -15.48 -5.64 -4.07
N TRP A 175 -14.63 -5.82 -5.09
CA TRP A 175 -13.72 -6.96 -5.17
C TRP A 175 -12.72 -7.01 -4.02
N ILE A 176 -12.14 -5.88 -3.62
CA ILE A 176 -11.21 -5.81 -2.49
C ILE A 176 -11.92 -6.23 -1.20
N VAL A 177 -13.14 -5.75 -0.97
CA VAL A 177 -13.94 -6.14 0.21
C VAL A 177 -14.25 -7.64 0.19
N LEU A 178 -14.65 -8.19 -0.97
CA LEU A 178 -14.92 -9.63 -1.11
C LEU A 178 -13.68 -10.48 -0.82
N VAL A 179 -12.53 -10.12 -1.42
CA VAL A 179 -11.26 -10.83 -1.17
C VAL A 179 -10.84 -10.71 0.30
N PHE A 180 -11.04 -9.54 0.90
CA PHE A 180 -10.75 -9.31 2.31
C PHE A 180 -11.61 -10.20 3.21
N VAL A 181 -12.94 -10.21 3.03
CA VAL A 181 -13.87 -11.04 3.80
C VAL A 181 -13.58 -12.53 3.59
N TYR A 182 -13.36 -12.95 2.33
CA TYR A 182 -12.97 -14.33 2.01
C TYR A 182 -11.67 -14.73 2.72
N SER A 183 -10.65 -13.86 2.72
CA SER A 183 -9.38 -14.13 3.38
C SER A 183 -9.51 -14.23 4.90
N LEU A 184 -10.34 -13.38 5.52
CA LEU A 184 -10.63 -13.45 6.96
C LEU A 184 -11.31 -14.79 7.30
N LYS A 185 -12.28 -15.23 6.51
CA LYS A 185 -12.96 -16.51 6.69
C LYS A 185 -11.99 -17.68 6.51
N LYS A 186 -11.20 -17.68 5.44
CA LYS A 186 -10.24 -18.76 5.13
C LYS A 186 -9.14 -18.87 6.18
N SER A 187 -8.66 -17.74 6.74
CA SER A 187 -7.65 -17.74 7.79
C SER A 187 -8.16 -18.16 9.17
N SER A 188 -9.44 -18.50 9.28
CA SER A 188 -10.13 -18.79 10.55
C SER A 188 -9.98 -17.71 11.63
N THR A 189 -9.60 -16.48 11.21
CA THR A 189 -9.43 -15.35 12.13
C THR A 189 -10.78 -14.89 12.68
N TYR A 190 -11.82 -14.98 11.83
CA TYR A 190 -13.20 -14.66 12.20
C TYR A 190 -14.15 -15.70 11.59
N ASP A 191 -15.12 -16.13 12.37
CA ASP A 191 -16.18 -17.02 11.90
C ASP A 191 -17.43 -16.21 11.54
N PHE A 192 -17.71 -16.11 10.25
CA PHE A 192 -18.92 -15.49 9.73
C PHE A 192 -19.96 -16.57 9.44
N ASN A 193 -20.89 -16.79 10.36
CA ASN A 193 -21.91 -17.86 10.25
C ASN A 193 -22.80 -17.72 9.01
N PHE A 194 -22.91 -16.52 8.43
CA PHE A 194 -23.71 -16.27 7.22
C PHE A 194 -22.93 -16.57 5.92
N LEU A 195 -21.61 -16.80 5.99
CA LEU A 195 -20.77 -17.08 4.83
C LEU A 195 -20.30 -18.52 4.87
N VAL A 196 -20.96 -19.41 4.15
CA VAL A 196 -20.56 -20.79 3.98
C VAL A 196 -19.72 -20.89 2.72
N ILE A 197 -18.46 -21.34 2.86
CA ILE A 197 -17.58 -21.65 1.72
C ILE A 197 -17.63 -23.16 1.55
N GLU A 198 -18.43 -23.63 0.58
CA GLU A 198 -18.43 -25.03 0.19
C GLU A 198 -17.25 -25.29 -0.73
N SER A 199 -16.40 -26.24 -0.35
CA SER A 199 -15.41 -26.79 -1.27
C SER A 199 -16.14 -27.70 -2.25
N VAL A 200 -16.28 -27.27 -3.50
CA VAL A 200 -16.76 -28.14 -4.57
C VAL A 200 -15.66 -29.16 -4.85
N THR A 201 -15.71 -30.30 -4.17
CA THR A 201 -14.94 -31.48 -4.54
C THR A 201 -15.69 -32.16 -5.68
N ASP A 202 -15.29 -31.89 -6.91
CA ASP A 202 -15.72 -32.66 -8.06
C ASP A 202 -14.94 -34.00 -8.02
N PRO A 203 -15.61 -35.15 -7.75
CA PRO A 203 -14.93 -36.44 -7.68
C PRO A 203 -14.34 -36.91 -9.02
N SER A 204 -14.64 -36.20 -10.12
CA SER A 204 -14.13 -36.51 -11.45
C SER A 204 -12.80 -35.78 -11.77
N LEU A 205 -12.38 -34.83 -10.94
CA LEU A 205 -11.11 -34.11 -11.15
C LEU A 205 -9.96 -34.81 -10.41
N PRO A 206 -8.82 -35.09 -11.10
CA PRO A 206 -7.67 -35.67 -10.45
C PRO A 206 -7.17 -34.73 -9.34
N SER A 207 -6.92 -35.29 -8.15
CA SER A 207 -6.38 -34.54 -7.02
C SER A 207 -5.00 -33.97 -7.38
N VAL A 208 -4.93 -32.66 -7.65
CA VAL A 208 -3.66 -31.96 -7.78
C VAL A 208 -3.09 -31.80 -6.36
N ARG A 209 -2.12 -32.61 -6.00
CA ARG A 209 -1.31 -32.41 -4.80
C ARG A 209 -0.27 -31.35 -5.11
N PHE A 210 -0.37 -30.20 -4.47
CA PHE A 210 0.67 -29.17 -4.44
C PHE A 210 1.70 -29.45 -3.36
#